data_646fa2e82d7015d76c29ad00c98c6b87
#
_entry.id   646fa2e82d7015d76c29ad00c98c6b87
#
_cell.length_a   1.000
_cell.length_b   1.000
_cell.length_c   1.000
_cell.angle_alpha   90.00
_cell.angle_beta   90.00
_cell.angle_gamma   90.00
#
_symmetry.space_group_name_H-M   'P 1'
#
loop_
_entity.id
_entity.type
_entity.pdbx_description
1 polymer ?
#
loop_
_entity_poly.entity_id
_entity_poly.type
_entity_poly.pdbx_seq_one_letter_code
_entity_poly.pdbx_strand_id
1 'polypeptide(L)'
;ALLKMIHLTERKTQSIADYFNSLKVVPVSISYEYDPNDQLKAKELYSSESNSAYVKEKDEDLRSIANGITGFKGNVNINLSKPMEFEQQDDYQTIAEKISDSIISMYKLHATNFAACNLLKINFQDQIAYSSKDIEEAEKVLQDRLKNLENGARSKLLEQYANPVIRKLQLS
;
A
#
# COMPACT_ATOMS: atom_id res chain seq x y z
N ALA A 1 -5.77 12.23 10.60
CA ALA A 1 -5.01 12.58 11.81
C ALA A 1 -3.69 13.28 11.45
N LEU A 2 -2.79 12.69 10.62
CA LEU A 2 -1.44 13.19 10.33
C LEU A 2 -1.43 14.65 9.81
N LEU A 3 -2.22 14.99 8.78
CA LEU A 3 -2.27 16.34 8.23
C LEU A 3 -2.66 17.39 9.27
N LYS A 4 -3.59 17.06 10.17
CA LYS A 4 -3.97 17.93 11.29
C LYS A 4 -2.82 18.15 12.27
N MET A 5 -1.99 17.13 12.49
CA MET A 5 -0.80 17.26 13.37
C MET A 5 0.27 18.14 12.72
N ILE A 6 0.53 17.97 11.43
CA ILE A 6 1.52 18.77 10.70
C ILE A 6 1.11 20.26 10.69
N HIS A 7 -0.18 20.57 10.51
CA HIS A 7 -0.67 21.95 10.46
C HIS A 7 -0.87 22.57 11.87
N LEU A 8 -0.69 21.82 12.95
CA LEU A 8 -1.08 22.25 14.30
C LEU A 8 -0.46 23.59 14.75
N THR A 9 0.79 23.82 14.40
CA THR A 9 1.54 25.04 14.80
C THR A 9 1.06 26.29 14.06
N GLU A 10 0.67 26.15 12.79
CA GLU A 10 0.35 27.28 11.91
C GLU A 10 -1.16 27.49 11.69
N ARG A 11 -2.02 26.63 12.20
CA ARG A 11 -3.47 26.66 11.91
C ARG A 11 -4.20 27.93 12.36
N LYS A 12 -3.56 28.78 13.17
CA LYS A 12 -4.11 30.07 13.61
C LYS A 12 -3.73 31.22 12.68
N THR A 13 -2.70 31.03 11.85
CA THR A 13 -2.07 32.09 11.04
C THR A 13 -2.28 31.86 9.55
N GLN A 14 -2.48 30.63 9.13
CA GLN A 14 -2.65 30.27 7.72
C GLN A 14 -3.88 29.37 7.50
N SER A 15 -4.49 29.49 6.33
CA SER A 15 -5.48 28.52 5.89
C SER A 15 -4.82 27.14 5.65
N ILE A 16 -5.64 26.07 5.63
CA ILE A 16 -5.16 24.72 5.35
C ILE A 16 -4.43 24.68 4.00
N ALA A 17 -5.05 25.23 2.96
CA ALA A 17 -4.50 25.24 1.60
C ALA A 17 -3.19 26.03 1.51
N ASP A 18 -3.16 27.24 2.06
CA ASP A 18 -1.95 28.07 2.01
C ASP A 18 -0.77 27.40 2.72
N TYR A 19 -1.04 26.75 3.85
CA TYR A 19 -0.03 26.03 4.59
C TYR A 19 0.55 24.87 3.77
N PHE A 20 -0.31 23.97 3.25
CA PHE A 20 0.17 22.82 2.48
C PHE A 20 0.79 23.22 1.14
N ASN A 21 0.33 24.32 0.52
CA ASN A 21 0.96 24.90 -0.66
C ASN A 21 2.37 25.45 -0.36
N SER A 22 2.55 26.04 0.83
CA SER A 22 3.87 26.53 1.26
C SER A 22 4.87 25.41 1.49
N LEU A 23 4.42 24.23 1.92
CA LEU A 23 5.25 23.02 2.13
C LEU A 23 5.71 22.36 0.84
N LYS A 24 5.10 22.68 -0.33
CA LYS A 24 5.41 22.04 -1.61
C LYS A 24 5.32 20.50 -1.54
N VAL A 25 4.18 20.00 -1.10
CA VAL A 25 3.95 18.56 -0.90
C VAL A 25 4.18 17.79 -2.19
N VAL A 26 5.11 16.84 -2.17
CA VAL A 26 5.44 15.94 -3.29
C VAL A 26 5.05 14.51 -2.92
N PRO A 27 3.96 13.96 -3.46
CA PRO A 27 3.63 12.55 -3.31
C PRO A 27 4.70 11.63 -3.90
N VAL A 28 5.04 10.58 -3.15
CA VAL A 28 5.98 9.54 -3.58
C VAL A 28 5.26 8.20 -3.54
N SER A 29 5.24 7.51 -4.68
CA SER A 29 4.72 6.14 -4.76
C SER A 29 5.88 5.15 -4.79
N ILE A 30 5.85 4.17 -3.88
CA ILE A 30 6.82 3.08 -3.82
C ILE A 30 6.06 1.77 -3.97
N SER A 31 6.43 0.97 -4.97
CA SER A 31 5.86 -0.36 -5.19
C SER A 31 6.94 -1.43 -5.16
N TYR A 32 6.67 -2.49 -4.42
CA TYR A 32 7.48 -3.71 -4.38
C TYR A 32 6.76 -4.83 -5.10
N GLU A 33 7.52 -5.62 -5.86
CA GLU A 33 6.99 -6.87 -6.41
C GLU A 33 6.67 -7.88 -5.32
N TYR A 34 7.52 -7.92 -4.27
CA TYR A 34 7.32 -8.73 -3.07
C TYR A 34 7.57 -7.90 -1.81
N ASP A 35 6.63 -7.90 -0.86
CA ASP A 35 6.87 -7.32 0.46
C ASP A 35 7.58 -8.36 1.35
N PRO A 36 8.79 -8.08 1.86
CA PRO A 36 9.48 -9.02 2.73
C PRO A 36 8.74 -9.30 4.04
N ASN A 37 7.85 -8.42 4.47
CA ASN A 37 7.08 -8.54 5.70
C ASN A 37 5.61 -8.94 5.48
N ASP A 38 5.23 -9.36 4.29
CA ASP A 38 3.84 -9.67 3.93
C ASP A 38 3.18 -10.68 4.88
N GLN A 39 3.91 -11.74 5.26
CA GLN A 39 3.40 -12.77 6.19
C GLN A 39 3.20 -12.23 7.62
N LEU A 40 4.12 -11.37 8.11
CA LEU A 40 3.99 -10.75 9.43
C LEU A 40 2.79 -9.81 9.46
N LYS A 41 2.67 -8.95 8.45
CA LYS A 41 1.51 -8.05 8.29
C LYS A 41 0.19 -8.81 8.18
N ALA A 42 0.17 -9.91 7.44
CA ALA A 42 -1.03 -10.72 7.28
C ALA A 42 -1.51 -11.31 8.61
N LYS A 43 -0.57 -11.82 9.43
CA LYS A 43 -0.89 -12.32 10.78
C LYS A 43 -1.40 -11.22 11.71
N GLU A 44 -0.74 -10.06 11.72
CA GLU A 44 -1.15 -8.90 12.52
C GLU A 44 -2.55 -8.42 12.15
N LEU A 45 -2.83 -8.26 10.85
CA LEU A 45 -4.15 -7.85 10.35
C LEU A 45 -5.24 -8.85 10.72
N TYR A 46 -4.99 -10.14 10.52
CA TYR A 46 -5.96 -11.18 10.87
C TYR A 46 -6.24 -11.23 12.38
N SER A 47 -5.20 -11.16 13.20
CA SER A 47 -5.36 -11.12 14.66
C SER A 47 -6.14 -9.91 15.13
N SER A 48 -5.90 -8.74 14.54
CA SER A 48 -6.61 -7.50 14.88
C SER A 48 -8.11 -7.56 14.54
N GLU A 49 -8.49 -8.23 13.44
CA GLU A 49 -9.89 -8.40 13.05
C GLU A 49 -10.62 -9.46 13.89
N SER A 50 -9.92 -10.51 14.31
CA SER A 50 -10.50 -11.59 15.12
C SER A 50 -10.69 -11.26 16.60
N ASN A 51 -10.55 -9.97 16.99
CA ASN A 51 -10.58 -9.52 18.40
C ASN A 51 -9.59 -10.26 19.33
N SER A 52 -8.63 -10.99 18.77
CA SER A 52 -7.53 -11.54 19.53
C SER A 52 -6.45 -10.46 19.61
N ALA A 53 -6.08 -10.04 20.80
CA ALA A 53 -4.98 -9.09 20.97
C ALA A 53 -3.72 -9.69 20.34
N TYR A 54 -3.25 -9.10 19.23
CA TYR A 54 -1.95 -9.48 18.68
C TYR A 54 -0.87 -9.12 19.69
N VAL A 55 -0.21 -10.12 20.24
CA VAL A 55 0.91 -9.91 21.16
C VAL A 55 2.19 -10.07 20.34
N LYS A 56 2.90 -8.96 20.14
CA LYS A 56 4.20 -8.97 19.46
C LYS A 56 5.20 -9.82 20.25
N GLU A 57 5.95 -10.64 19.54
CA GLU A 57 7.08 -11.36 20.11
C GLU A 57 8.20 -10.37 20.50
N LYS A 58 9.05 -10.81 21.41
CA LYS A 58 10.25 -10.05 21.75
C LYS A 58 11.10 -9.83 20.48
N ASP A 59 11.54 -8.59 20.28
CA ASP A 59 12.37 -8.16 19.14
C ASP A 59 11.72 -8.30 17.75
N GLU A 60 10.39 -8.49 17.66
CA GLU A 60 9.67 -8.60 16.39
C GLU A 60 9.81 -7.33 15.55
N ASP A 61 9.74 -6.16 16.15
CA ASP A 61 9.90 -4.88 15.44
C ASP A 61 11.31 -4.76 14.84
N LEU A 62 12.35 -5.15 15.57
CA LEU A 62 13.72 -5.12 15.06
C LEU A 62 13.92 -6.12 13.92
N ARG A 63 13.36 -7.32 14.05
CA ARG A 63 13.38 -8.34 12.97
C ARG A 63 12.62 -7.86 11.74
N SER A 64 11.46 -7.23 11.91
CA SER A 64 10.67 -6.67 10.83
C SER A 64 11.42 -5.55 10.09
N ILE A 65 12.08 -4.64 10.83
CA ILE A 65 12.91 -3.59 10.23
C ILE A 65 14.09 -4.20 9.45
N ALA A 66 14.83 -5.13 10.07
CA ALA A 66 15.96 -5.79 9.42
C ALA A 66 15.50 -6.52 8.14
N ASN A 67 14.41 -7.28 8.20
CA ASN A 67 13.83 -7.97 7.06
C ASN A 67 13.34 -6.99 5.99
N GLY A 68 12.74 -5.86 6.39
CA GLY A 68 12.33 -4.79 5.48
C GLY A 68 13.51 -4.17 4.73
N ILE A 69 14.71 -4.12 5.32
CA ILE A 69 15.93 -3.60 4.69
C ILE A 69 16.58 -4.67 3.80
N THR A 70 16.81 -5.87 4.32
CA THR A 70 17.63 -6.91 3.67
C THR A 70 16.83 -7.91 2.85
N GLY A 71 15.52 -8.04 3.09
CA GLY A 71 14.67 -9.04 2.46
C GLY A 71 14.48 -8.80 0.96
N PHE A 72 14.25 -9.87 0.23
CA PHE A 72 14.03 -9.84 -1.21
C PHE A 72 12.72 -9.13 -1.57
N LYS A 73 12.79 -8.16 -2.47
CA LYS A 73 11.66 -7.32 -2.91
C LYS A 73 11.28 -7.51 -4.38
N GLY A 74 12.09 -8.28 -5.13
CA GLY A 74 11.96 -8.34 -6.59
C GLY A 74 12.21 -6.97 -7.22
N ASN A 75 11.36 -6.57 -8.14
CA ASN A 75 11.41 -5.25 -8.73
C ASN A 75 10.85 -4.21 -7.76
N VAL A 76 11.59 -3.11 -7.60
CA VAL A 76 11.18 -1.93 -6.81
C VAL A 76 11.00 -0.76 -7.77
N ASN A 77 9.87 -0.09 -7.67
CA ASN A 77 9.60 1.09 -8.47
C ASN A 77 9.28 2.27 -7.56
N ILE A 78 9.93 3.41 -7.82
CA ILE A 78 9.74 4.66 -7.08
C ILE A 78 9.33 5.73 -8.09
N ASN A 79 8.17 6.32 -7.88
CA ASN A 79 7.67 7.42 -8.70
C ASN A 79 7.41 8.65 -7.82
N LEU A 80 7.82 9.81 -8.31
CA LEU A 80 7.61 11.10 -7.66
C LEU A 80 6.68 11.94 -8.52
N SER A 81 5.70 12.60 -7.91
CA SER A 81 4.89 13.58 -8.61
C SER A 81 5.58 14.94 -8.66
N LYS A 82 4.96 15.90 -9.36
CA LYS A 82 5.24 17.30 -9.14
C LYS A 82 4.69 17.76 -7.78
N PRO A 83 5.19 18.87 -7.20
CA PRO A 83 4.54 19.48 -6.05
C PRO A 83 3.04 19.69 -6.31
N MET A 84 2.21 19.31 -5.36
CA MET A 84 0.77 19.50 -5.45
C MET A 84 0.37 20.93 -5.10
N GLU A 85 -0.73 21.38 -5.69
CA GLU A 85 -1.41 22.62 -5.36
C GLU A 85 -2.81 22.31 -4.83
N PHE A 86 -3.19 22.99 -3.75
CA PHE A 86 -4.46 22.82 -3.06
C PHE A 86 -5.28 24.11 -3.16
N GLU A 87 -6.59 23.96 -3.30
CA GLU A 87 -7.53 25.07 -3.44
C GLU A 87 -8.03 25.52 -2.07
N GLN A 88 -8.46 26.79 -1.96
CA GLN A 88 -8.87 27.38 -0.67
C GLN A 88 -10.04 26.66 0.01
N GLN A 89 -10.89 25.97 -0.75
CA GLN A 89 -11.99 25.15 -0.24
C GLN A 89 -11.58 23.74 0.20
N ASP A 90 -10.33 23.32 -0.08
CA ASP A 90 -9.87 22.00 0.29
C ASP A 90 -9.74 21.89 1.82
N ASP A 91 -10.44 20.94 2.39
CA ASP A 91 -10.27 20.56 3.77
C ASP A 91 -9.22 19.44 3.93
N TYR A 92 -8.96 19.01 5.17
CA TYR A 92 -7.98 17.93 5.43
C TYR A 92 -8.33 16.61 4.75
N GLN A 93 -9.61 16.33 4.57
CA GLN A 93 -10.04 15.09 3.94
C GLN A 93 -9.77 15.16 2.43
N THR A 94 -10.19 16.25 1.78
CA THR A 94 -9.96 16.48 0.35
C THR A 94 -8.48 16.48 0.01
N ILE A 95 -7.63 17.12 0.84
CA ILE A 95 -6.17 17.10 0.66
C ILE A 95 -5.63 15.67 0.78
N ALA A 96 -6.08 14.91 1.78
CA ALA A 96 -5.65 13.52 1.96
C ALA A 96 -6.08 12.63 0.78
N GLU A 97 -7.27 12.81 0.26
CA GLU A 97 -7.78 12.11 -0.92
C GLU A 97 -6.96 12.45 -2.16
N LYS A 98 -6.74 13.74 -2.47
CA LYS A 98 -5.89 14.19 -3.59
C LYS A 98 -4.49 13.60 -3.52
N ILE A 99 -3.86 13.57 -2.34
CA ILE A 99 -2.53 12.96 -2.14
C ILE A 99 -2.60 11.44 -2.37
N SER A 100 -3.60 10.76 -1.82
CA SER A 100 -3.80 9.32 -1.97
C SER A 100 -4.01 8.94 -3.43
N ASP A 101 -4.87 9.66 -4.14
CA ASP A 101 -5.15 9.42 -5.56
C ASP A 101 -3.91 9.63 -6.43
N SER A 102 -3.12 10.66 -6.13
CA SER A 102 -1.84 10.89 -6.80
C SER A 102 -0.87 9.71 -6.58
N ILE A 103 -0.74 9.21 -5.34
CA ILE A 103 0.11 8.05 -5.04
C ILE A 103 -0.37 6.80 -5.78
N ILE A 104 -1.69 6.52 -5.74
CA ILE A 104 -2.28 5.34 -6.38
C ILE A 104 -2.15 5.41 -7.90
N SER A 105 -2.38 6.57 -8.51
CA SER A 105 -2.24 6.75 -9.97
C SER A 105 -0.83 6.43 -10.45
N MET A 106 0.20 6.81 -9.68
CA MET A 106 1.61 6.55 -9.96
C MET A 106 2.09 5.16 -9.56
N TYR A 107 1.32 4.41 -8.74
CA TYR A 107 1.74 3.10 -8.25
C TYR A 107 1.92 2.14 -9.42
N LYS A 108 3.11 1.56 -9.55
CA LYS A 108 3.35 0.53 -10.56
C LYS A 108 2.82 -0.81 -10.07
N LEU A 109 1.88 -1.38 -10.84
CA LEU A 109 1.42 -2.74 -10.61
C LEU A 109 2.48 -3.75 -11.10
N HIS A 110 2.63 -4.84 -10.36
CA HIS A 110 3.49 -5.97 -10.67
C HIS A 110 2.64 -7.21 -10.97
N ALA A 111 3.24 -8.25 -11.58
CA ALA A 111 2.55 -9.50 -11.87
C ALA A 111 1.93 -10.13 -10.61
N THR A 112 2.58 -9.95 -9.44
CA THR A 112 2.08 -10.39 -8.13
C THR A 112 0.74 -9.77 -7.73
N ASN A 113 0.47 -8.53 -8.14
CA ASN A 113 -0.81 -7.87 -7.86
C ASN A 113 -1.96 -8.56 -8.61
N PHE A 114 -1.74 -8.91 -9.88
CA PHE A 114 -2.71 -9.62 -10.70
C PHE A 114 -2.87 -11.08 -10.29
N ALA A 115 -1.77 -11.74 -9.93
CA ALA A 115 -1.75 -13.09 -9.38
C ALA A 115 -2.61 -13.17 -8.10
N ALA A 116 -2.49 -12.22 -7.21
CA ALA A 116 -3.31 -12.15 -5.99
C ALA A 116 -4.80 -11.95 -6.33
N CYS A 117 -5.14 -11.10 -7.31
CA CYS A 117 -6.50 -10.94 -7.79
C CYS A 117 -7.07 -12.25 -8.34
N ASN A 118 -6.31 -13.02 -9.13
CA ASN A 118 -6.72 -14.33 -9.63
C ASN A 118 -7.02 -15.31 -8.48
N LEU A 119 -6.10 -15.40 -7.51
CA LEU A 119 -6.26 -16.28 -6.36
C LEU A 119 -7.46 -15.91 -5.48
N LEU A 120 -7.81 -14.62 -5.41
CA LEU A 120 -9.00 -14.11 -4.72
C LEU A 120 -10.26 -14.12 -5.60
N LYS A 121 -10.16 -14.50 -6.89
CA LYS A 121 -11.26 -14.45 -7.87
C LYS A 121 -11.84 -13.04 -8.07
N ILE A 122 -11.00 -12.02 -7.98
CA ILE A 122 -11.34 -10.63 -8.24
C ILE A 122 -11.20 -10.39 -9.75
N ASN A 123 -12.24 -9.85 -10.37
CA ASN A 123 -12.21 -9.50 -11.79
C ASN A 123 -11.46 -8.19 -11.98
N PHE A 124 -10.49 -8.20 -12.91
CA PHE A 124 -9.72 -7.02 -13.31
C PHE A 124 -9.57 -7.06 -14.84
N GLN A 125 -10.54 -6.57 -15.56
CA GLN A 125 -10.45 -6.50 -17.02
C GLN A 125 -9.68 -5.22 -17.43
N ASP A 126 -8.86 -5.34 -18.49
CA ASP A 126 -8.24 -4.27 -19.28
C ASP A 126 -6.98 -3.55 -18.72
N GLN A 127 -6.36 -3.99 -17.62
CA GLN A 127 -5.14 -3.34 -17.11
C GLN A 127 -3.87 -4.23 -17.12
N ILE A 128 -3.89 -5.33 -17.87
CA ILE A 128 -2.80 -6.32 -17.79
C ILE A 128 -1.60 -5.89 -18.63
N ALA A 129 -0.54 -5.46 -17.97
CA ALA A 129 0.76 -5.16 -18.58
C ALA A 129 1.72 -6.38 -18.57
N TYR A 130 1.26 -7.58 -18.18
CA TYR A 130 2.06 -8.79 -18.00
C TYR A 130 1.50 -9.94 -18.80
N SER A 131 2.38 -10.86 -19.22
CA SER A 131 1.93 -12.08 -19.89
C SER A 131 1.25 -13.03 -18.91
N SER A 132 0.39 -13.94 -19.42
CA SER A 132 -0.22 -14.97 -18.57
C SER A 132 0.83 -15.80 -17.87
N LYS A 133 1.98 -16.06 -18.50
CA LYS A 133 3.09 -16.80 -17.91
C LYS A 133 3.70 -16.08 -16.70
N ASP A 134 3.91 -14.76 -16.78
CA ASP A 134 4.45 -13.97 -15.65
C ASP A 134 3.50 -14.02 -14.45
N ILE A 135 2.20 -13.95 -14.72
CA ILE A 135 1.17 -14.01 -13.66
C ILE A 135 1.13 -15.42 -13.04
N GLU A 136 1.18 -16.49 -13.84
CA GLU A 136 1.23 -17.87 -13.34
C GLU A 136 2.48 -18.14 -12.49
N GLU A 137 3.64 -17.60 -12.88
CA GLU A 137 4.86 -17.69 -12.08
C GLU A 137 4.72 -16.96 -10.74
N ALA A 138 4.14 -15.76 -10.76
CA ALA A 138 3.85 -15.01 -9.55
C ALA A 138 2.82 -15.72 -8.64
N GLU A 139 1.79 -16.38 -9.20
CA GLU A 139 0.84 -17.18 -8.42
C GLU A 139 1.53 -18.32 -7.66
N LYS A 140 2.45 -19.04 -8.30
CA LYS A 140 3.22 -20.10 -7.62
C LYS A 140 4.01 -19.55 -6.44
N VAL A 141 4.65 -18.41 -6.61
CA VAL A 141 5.41 -17.76 -5.52
C VAL A 141 4.48 -17.34 -4.38
N LEU A 142 3.33 -16.73 -4.69
CA LEU A 142 2.35 -16.36 -3.66
C LEU A 142 1.80 -17.61 -2.95
N GLN A 143 1.47 -18.67 -3.68
CA GLN A 143 1.00 -19.93 -3.08
C GLN A 143 2.04 -20.52 -2.12
N ASP A 144 3.33 -20.44 -2.45
CA ASP A 144 4.40 -20.89 -1.54
C ASP A 144 4.45 -20.05 -0.27
N ARG A 145 4.26 -18.73 -0.38
CA ARG A 145 4.19 -17.83 0.79
C ARG A 145 2.98 -18.12 1.69
N LEU A 146 1.88 -18.62 1.13
CA LEU A 146 0.68 -18.97 1.89
C LEU A 146 0.82 -20.24 2.71
N LYS A 147 1.75 -21.17 2.40
CA LYS A 147 1.81 -22.52 2.99
C LYS A 147 1.83 -22.53 4.52
N ASN A 148 2.55 -21.60 5.13
CA ASN A 148 2.76 -21.54 6.58
C ASN A 148 1.81 -20.56 7.29
N LEU A 149 0.74 -20.11 6.62
CA LEU A 149 -0.26 -19.23 7.17
C LEU A 149 -1.58 -19.97 7.40
N GLU A 150 -2.29 -19.61 8.46
CA GLU A 150 -3.67 -20.02 8.69
C GLU A 150 -4.62 -19.35 7.69
N ASN A 151 -5.82 -19.92 7.48
CA ASN A 151 -6.71 -19.50 6.39
C ASN A 151 -7.06 -17.99 6.40
N GLY A 152 -7.33 -17.42 7.57
CA GLY A 152 -7.64 -15.98 7.66
C GLY A 152 -6.45 -15.08 7.30
N ALA A 153 -5.25 -15.43 7.76
CA ALA A 153 -4.03 -14.71 7.42
C ALA A 153 -3.67 -14.87 5.92
N ARG A 154 -4.01 -16.01 5.29
CA ARG A 154 -3.83 -16.19 3.82
C ARG A 154 -4.62 -15.16 3.02
N SER A 155 -5.89 -14.95 3.37
CA SER A 155 -6.70 -13.91 2.71
C SER A 155 -6.08 -12.53 2.88
N LYS A 156 -5.61 -12.20 4.09
CA LYS A 156 -4.95 -10.91 4.37
C LYS A 156 -3.68 -10.71 3.57
N LEU A 157 -2.88 -11.75 3.36
CA LEU A 157 -1.69 -11.68 2.50
C LEU A 157 -2.09 -11.36 1.05
N LEU A 158 -3.05 -12.09 0.50
CA LEU A 158 -3.50 -11.85 -0.87
C LEU A 158 -4.15 -10.48 -1.04
N GLU A 159 -4.96 -10.03 -0.07
CA GLU A 159 -5.57 -8.70 -0.07
C GLU A 159 -4.52 -7.58 -0.14
N GLN A 160 -3.37 -7.72 0.55
CA GLN A 160 -2.28 -6.74 0.47
C GLN A 160 -1.76 -6.56 -0.96
N TYR A 161 -1.61 -7.66 -1.71
CA TYR A 161 -1.17 -7.61 -3.10
C TYR A 161 -2.28 -7.21 -4.08
N ALA A 162 -3.54 -7.58 -3.82
CA ALA A 162 -4.66 -7.25 -4.70
C ALA A 162 -5.13 -5.79 -4.56
N ASN A 163 -5.01 -5.20 -3.37
CA ASN A 163 -5.51 -3.85 -3.08
C ASN A 163 -5.03 -2.76 -4.05
N PRO A 164 -3.77 -2.73 -4.52
CA PRO A 164 -3.34 -1.73 -5.50
C PRO A 164 -4.12 -1.79 -6.82
N VAL A 165 -4.49 -2.99 -7.30
CA VAL A 165 -5.32 -3.17 -8.49
C VAL A 165 -6.73 -2.63 -8.22
N ILE A 166 -7.34 -3.04 -7.11
CA ILE A 166 -8.69 -2.60 -6.71
C ILE A 166 -8.75 -1.08 -6.61
N ARG A 167 -7.77 -0.47 -5.97
CA ARG A 167 -7.72 1.00 -5.80
C ARG A 167 -7.54 1.73 -7.12
N LYS A 168 -6.73 1.20 -8.05
CA LYS A 168 -6.60 1.79 -9.39
C LYS A 168 -7.90 1.71 -10.19
N LEU A 169 -8.63 0.61 -10.09
CA LEU A 169 -9.95 0.48 -10.73
C LEU A 169 -10.98 1.50 -10.21
N GLN A 170 -10.84 1.93 -8.95
CA GLN A 170 -11.72 2.95 -8.36
C GLN A 170 -11.40 4.38 -8.84
N LEU A 171 -10.20 4.63 -9.38
CA LEU A 171 -9.78 5.91 -9.94
C LEU A 171 -10.12 6.05 -11.44
N SER A 172 -10.48 4.96 -12.11
CA SER A 172 -10.83 4.91 -13.54
C SER A 172 -12.31 5.22 -13.74
#